data_5b765c4eddad0ff7c4f5fd60f16c4316
#
_entry.id   5b765c4eddad0ff7c4f5fd60f16c4316
#
_cell.length_a   1.000
_cell.length_b   1.000
_cell.length_c   1.000
_cell.angle_alpha   90.00
_cell.angle_beta   90.00
_cell.angle_gamma   90.00
#
_symmetry.space_group_name_H-M   'P 1'
#
loop_
_entity.id
_entity.type
_entity.pdbx_description
1 polymer ?
#
loop_
_entity_poly.entity_id
_entity_poly.type
_entity_poly.pdbx_seq_one_letter_code
_entity_poly.pdbx_strand_id
1 'polypeptide(L)'
;MSASINIARFLCLLTPMVFLSQSSPCAQMLALSSSTPGNEIHSHLLLLYNTHTGERINVVYRQGEQYIPSALAKLDYFLRDHRTGAVRHFDPHVYDILSDLTVSVGHPGAEIDIVCGYRTPSTNESLRARTAGVAKNSLHVQGQAIDLRMPGINTLTLRRAALALARGGVGYYHHSDFIHVDTGRVRQWCFNCSASLAADG
;
A
#
# COMPACT_ATOMS: atom_id res chain seq x y z
N MET A 1 -29.41 56.48 70.68
CA MET A 1 -28.39 56.39 71.71
C MET A 1 -27.09 56.13 70.96
N SER A 2 -26.41 57.09 70.54
CA SER A 2 -25.35 57.96 71.04
C SER A 2 -24.15 57.14 71.59
N ALA A 3 -23.00 57.29 70.95
CA ALA A 3 -21.65 57.56 71.41
C ALA A 3 -20.68 57.34 70.24
N SER A 4 -20.14 58.27 69.80
CA SER A 4 -19.03 59.18 69.69
C SER A 4 -17.69 58.67 70.18
N ILE A 5 -16.62 59.15 69.41
CA ILE A 5 -15.24 59.48 69.80
C ILE A 5 -14.27 58.27 69.58
N ASN A 6 -13.08 58.41 68.99
CA ASN A 6 -12.10 59.52 68.95
C ASN A 6 -11.04 59.35 67.87
N ILE A 7 -10.52 60.45 67.43
CA ILE A 7 -9.43 60.67 66.50
C ILE A 7 -8.10 60.49 67.19
N ALA A 8 -7.17 59.77 66.59
CA ALA A 8 -5.73 59.96 66.87
C ALA A 8 -4.94 59.93 65.57
N ARG A 9 -4.47 61.11 65.19
CA ARG A 9 -3.49 61.34 64.14
C ARG A 9 -2.14 60.81 64.57
N PHE A 10 -1.54 59.92 63.84
CA PHE A 10 -0.08 59.73 63.92
C PHE A 10 0.50 59.90 62.49
N LEU A 11 1.29 60.96 62.44
CA LEU A 11 2.15 61.38 61.35
C LEU A 11 3.37 60.54 61.37
N CYS A 12 3.68 59.70 60.42
CA CYS A 12 4.95 59.02 60.30
C CYS A 12 5.47 59.13 58.88
N LEU A 13 6.65 59.62 58.84
CA LEU A 13 7.47 60.04 57.70
C LEU A 13 7.63 59.01 56.62
N LEU A 14 7.41 59.42 55.37
CA LEU A 14 7.75 58.71 54.16
C LEU A 14 9.24 58.83 53.89
N THR A 15 9.97 57.70 53.91
CA THR A 15 11.26 57.53 53.21
C THR A 15 11.05 56.75 51.92
N PRO A 16 11.48 57.27 50.77
CA PRO A 16 11.38 56.48 49.53
C PRO A 16 12.51 55.46 49.47
N MET A 17 12.12 54.18 49.54
CA MET A 17 13.03 53.07 49.28
C MET A 17 13.06 52.83 47.78
N VAL A 18 14.16 53.20 47.14
CA VAL A 18 14.41 52.93 45.72
C VAL A 18 14.68 51.43 45.55
N PHE A 19 13.73 50.69 45.02
CA PHE A 19 13.93 49.32 44.56
C PHE A 19 14.62 49.34 43.19
N LEU A 20 15.92 49.04 43.17
CA LEU A 20 16.63 48.69 41.97
C LEU A 20 16.09 47.31 41.54
N SER A 21 15.27 47.27 40.52
CA SER A 21 14.89 46.02 39.85
C SER A 21 16.10 45.51 39.05
N GLN A 22 16.78 44.52 39.55
CA GLN A 22 17.72 43.73 38.75
C GLN A 22 16.93 42.83 37.81
N SER A 23 16.85 43.20 36.55
CA SER A 23 16.38 42.34 35.46
C SER A 23 17.46 41.30 35.19
N SER A 24 17.25 40.07 35.67
CA SER A 24 18.02 38.92 35.23
C SER A 24 17.70 38.63 33.78
N PRO A 25 18.70 38.53 32.89
CA PRO A 25 18.45 37.99 31.55
C PRO A 25 18.15 36.48 31.66
N CYS A 26 16.90 36.12 31.55
CA CYS A 26 16.50 34.73 31.31
C CYS A 26 17.05 34.35 29.93
N ALA A 27 18.21 33.67 29.93
CA ALA A 27 18.73 33.04 28.74
C ALA A 27 17.74 31.95 28.30
N GLN A 28 16.90 32.28 27.34
CA GLN A 28 16.11 31.28 26.59
C GLN A 28 17.11 30.41 25.83
N MET A 29 17.49 29.31 26.47
CA MET A 29 18.07 28.17 25.74
C MET A 29 16.99 27.65 24.76
N LEU A 30 17.08 28.12 23.52
CA LEU A 30 16.43 27.47 22.39
C LEU A 30 17.02 26.06 22.34
N ALA A 31 16.31 25.09 22.92
CA ALA A 31 16.54 23.70 22.65
C ALA A 31 16.23 23.50 21.17
N LEU A 32 17.25 23.55 20.31
CA LEU A 32 17.17 22.95 18.99
C LEU A 32 16.90 21.46 19.24
N SER A 33 15.63 21.08 19.16
CA SER A 33 15.27 19.70 18.94
C SER A 33 15.85 19.31 17.60
N SER A 34 17.07 18.76 17.62
CA SER A 34 17.59 18.01 16.49
C SER A 34 16.70 16.78 16.34
N SER A 35 15.62 16.92 15.57
CA SER A 35 14.93 15.77 15.01
C SER A 35 15.95 15.12 14.08
N THR A 36 16.65 14.12 14.59
CA THR A 36 17.29 13.13 13.76
C THR A 36 16.24 12.70 12.73
N PRO A 37 16.49 12.73 11.41
CA PRO A 37 15.57 12.17 10.48
C PRO A 37 15.42 10.70 10.87
N GLY A 38 14.36 10.38 11.60
CA GLY A 38 14.01 9.02 11.93
C GLY A 38 13.89 8.31 10.60
N ASN A 39 14.63 7.23 10.44
CA ASN A 39 14.50 6.31 9.31
C ASN A 39 13.07 5.81 9.34
N GLU A 40 12.15 6.52 8.67
CA GLU A 40 10.76 6.07 8.53
C GLU A 40 10.80 4.76 7.75
N ILE A 41 10.64 3.67 8.47
CA ILE A 41 10.57 2.35 7.86
C ILE A 41 9.28 2.32 7.05
N HIS A 42 9.37 2.53 5.74
CA HIS A 42 8.24 2.44 4.84
C HIS A 42 7.61 1.04 4.92
N SER A 43 6.35 0.99 5.34
CA SER A 43 5.56 -0.23 5.39
C SER A 43 4.79 -0.39 4.08
N HIS A 44 4.96 -1.54 3.42
CA HIS A 44 4.23 -1.88 2.21
C HIS A 44 3.02 -2.74 2.56
N LEU A 45 1.85 -2.17 2.33
CA LEU A 45 0.55 -2.75 2.64
C LEU A 45 -0.13 -3.26 1.37
N LEU A 46 -0.81 -4.40 1.47
CA LEU A 46 -1.75 -4.88 0.45
C LEU A 46 -3.13 -5.09 1.06
N LEU A 47 -4.14 -4.55 0.39
CA LEU A 47 -5.54 -4.79 0.64
C LEU A 47 -6.09 -5.54 -0.58
N LEU A 48 -6.42 -6.82 -0.42
CA LEU A 48 -6.84 -7.69 -1.51
C LEU A 48 -8.21 -8.30 -1.24
N TYR A 49 -9.00 -8.43 -2.31
CA TYR A 49 -10.27 -9.15 -2.34
C TYR A 49 -10.19 -10.30 -3.35
N ASN A 50 -10.49 -11.51 -2.95
CA ASN A 50 -10.53 -12.67 -3.86
C ASN A 50 -11.93 -12.83 -4.45
N THR A 51 -12.06 -12.63 -5.75
CA THR A 51 -13.36 -12.63 -6.46
C THR A 51 -14.02 -14.01 -6.51
N HIS A 52 -13.29 -15.09 -6.26
CA HIS A 52 -13.82 -16.46 -6.27
C HIS A 52 -14.20 -16.98 -4.89
N THR A 53 -13.45 -16.61 -3.85
CA THR A 53 -13.69 -17.11 -2.49
C THR A 53 -14.45 -16.10 -1.63
N GLY A 54 -14.49 -14.82 -2.03
CA GLY A 54 -15.05 -13.73 -1.24
C GLY A 54 -14.20 -13.29 -0.06
N GLU A 55 -13.01 -13.88 0.10
CA GLU A 55 -12.08 -13.55 1.19
C GLU A 55 -11.45 -12.17 0.96
N ARG A 56 -11.13 -11.50 2.08
CA ARG A 56 -10.33 -10.26 2.08
C ARG A 56 -9.12 -10.43 2.99
N ILE A 57 -8.02 -9.80 2.60
CA ILE A 57 -6.82 -9.70 3.42
C ILE A 57 -6.31 -8.27 3.43
N ASN A 58 -5.91 -7.81 4.60
CA ASN A 58 -5.19 -6.54 4.80
C ASN A 58 -3.89 -6.88 5.53
N VAL A 59 -2.75 -6.70 4.88
CA VAL A 59 -1.47 -7.17 5.42
C VAL A 59 -0.30 -6.31 5.01
N VAL A 60 0.52 -5.92 6.01
CA VAL A 60 1.85 -5.39 5.75
C VAL A 60 2.77 -6.57 5.43
N TYR A 61 3.25 -6.65 4.18
CA TYR A 61 4.05 -7.78 3.72
C TYR A 61 5.56 -7.49 3.68
N ARG A 62 5.94 -6.17 3.68
CA ARG A 62 7.32 -5.71 3.65
C ARG A 62 7.49 -4.45 4.52
N GLN A 63 8.62 -4.36 5.23
CA GLN A 63 9.04 -3.17 5.98
C GLN A 63 10.43 -2.76 5.51
N GLY A 64 10.55 -1.58 4.94
CA GLY A 64 11.75 -1.19 4.21
C GLY A 64 12.06 -2.22 3.13
N GLU A 65 13.28 -2.78 3.15
CA GLU A 65 13.71 -3.82 2.21
C GLU A 65 13.42 -5.26 2.70
N GLN A 66 12.82 -5.43 3.89
CA GLN A 66 12.64 -6.76 4.48
C GLN A 66 11.22 -7.27 4.32
N TYR A 67 11.06 -8.39 3.63
CA TYR A 67 9.81 -9.13 3.57
C TYR A 67 9.50 -9.79 4.92
N ILE A 68 8.21 -9.83 5.28
CA ILE A 68 7.72 -10.44 6.52
C ILE A 68 7.27 -11.88 6.21
N PRO A 69 8.01 -12.93 6.63
CA PRO A 69 7.70 -14.31 6.22
C PRO A 69 6.30 -14.77 6.58
N SER A 70 5.80 -14.40 7.76
CA SER A 70 4.44 -14.73 8.18
C SER A 70 3.36 -14.05 7.36
N ALA A 71 3.62 -12.84 6.84
CA ALA A 71 2.73 -12.15 5.92
C ALA A 71 2.73 -12.78 4.53
N LEU A 72 3.92 -13.16 4.02
CA LEU A 72 4.04 -13.89 2.76
C LEU A 72 3.26 -15.22 2.81
N ALA A 73 3.39 -15.98 3.89
CA ALA A 73 2.63 -17.23 4.05
C ALA A 73 1.11 -17.01 4.06
N LYS A 74 0.62 -15.90 4.63
CA LYS A 74 -0.80 -15.53 4.56
C LYS A 74 -1.25 -15.17 3.15
N LEU A 75 -0.41 -14.46 2.40
CA LEU A 75 -0.67 -14.10 1.00
C LEU A 75 -0.66 -15.36 0.11
N ASP A 76 0.29 -16.29 0.30
CA ASP A 76 0.35 -17.56 -0.41
C ASP A 76 -0.94 -18.37 -0.22
N TYR A 77 -1.45 -18.44 1.02
CA TYR A 77 -2.71 -19.10 1.33
C TYR A 77 -3.91 -18.39 0.70
N PHE A 78 -3.95 -17.06 0.76
CA PHE A 78 -5.01 -16.25 0.16
C PHE A 78 -5.08 -16.43 -1.37
N LEU A 79 -3.93 -16.55 -2.02
CA LEU A 79 -3.78 -16.71 -3.47
C LEU A 79 -3.81 -18.17 -3.95
N ARG A 80 -4.15 -19.12 -3.08
CA ARG A 80 -4.24 -20.55 -3.41
C ARG A 80 -5.16 -20.85 -4.59
N ASP A 81 -4.97 -21.98 -5.23
CA ASP A 81 -5.90 -22.48 -6.24
C ASP A 81 -7.29 -22.70 -5.61
N HIS A 82 -8.24 -21.82 -5.89
CA HIS A 82 -9.58 -21.87 -5.28
C HIS A 82 -10.39 -23.14 -5.65
N ARG A 83 -9.98 -23.89 -6.67
CA ARG A 83 -10.63 -25.14 -7.11
C ARG A 83 -10.14 -26.35 -6.33
N THR A 84 -8.85 -26.35 -5.98
CA THR A 84 -8.21 -27.52 -5.33
C THR A 84 -7.82 -27.25 -3.90
N GLY A 85 -7.78 -26.00 -3.45
CA GLY A 85 -7.25 -25.58 -2.15
C GLY A 85 -5.72 -25.64 -2.05
N ALA A 86 -5.03 -26.04 -3.13
CA ALA A 86 -3.58 -26.15 -3.12
C ALA A 86 -2.90 -24.79 -3.00
N VAL A 87 -1.90 -24.71 -2.13
CA VAL A 87 -1.09 -23.52 -1.85
C VAL A 87 0.25 -23.61 -2.58
N ARG A 88 0.76 -22.47 -3.02
CA ARG A 88 2.09 -22.32 -3.62
C ARG A 88 2.78 -21.11 -3.02
N HIS A 89 4.09 -21.19 -2.78
CA HIS A 89 4.90 -20.02 -2.48
C HIS A 89 5.04 -19.15 -3.71
N PHE A 90 4.70 -17.86 -3.53
CA PHE A 90 4.85 -16.88 -4.58
C PHE A 90 6.21 -16.19 -4.53
N ASP A 91 6.69 -15.78 -5.70
CA ASP A 91 7.77 -14.81 -5.81
C ASP A 91 7.33 -13.49 -5.14
N PRO A 92 8.01 -13.04 -4.06
CA PRO A 92 7.58 -11.82 -3.34
C PRO A 92 7.56 -10.56 -4.20
N HIS A 93 8.34 -10.50 -5.28
CA HIS A 93 8.36 -9.37 -6.19
C HIS A 93 7.00 -9.15 -6.90
N VAL A 94 6.16 -10.19 -7.01
CA VAL A 94 4.80 -9.99 -7.55
C VAL A 94 3.97 -9.11 -6.63
N TYR A 95 4.17 -9.18 -5.31
CA TYR A 95 3.49 -8.31 -4.33
C TYR A 95 3.97 -6.87 -4.44
N ASP A 96 5.27 -6.66 -4.74
CA ASP A 96 5.79 -5.33 -5.01
C ASP A 96 5.14 -4.71 -6.26
N ILE A 97 4.92 -5.51 -7.32
CA ILE A 97 4.19 -5.03 -8.51
C ILE A 97 2.78 -4.57 -8.12
N LEU A 98 2.05 -5.33 -7.27
CA LEU A 98 0.71 -4.94 -6.82
C LEU A 98 0.72 -3.63 -6.03
N SER A 99 1.67 -3.49 -5.09
CA SER A 99 1.83 -2.27 -4.29
C SER A 99 2.13 -1.06 -5.16
N ASP A 100 3.09 -1.18 -6.07
CA ASP A 100 3.50 -0.10 -6.96
C ASP A 100 2.41 0.28 -7.97
N LEU A 101 1.58 -0.67 -8.41
CA LEU A 101 0.42 -0.38 -9.24
C LEU A 101 -0.55 0.57 -8.54
N THR A 102 -0.86 0.36 -7.26
CA THR A 102 -1.76 1.25 -6.52
C THR A 102 -1.24 2.67 -6.46
N VAL A 103 0.08 2.83 -6.29
CA VAL A 103 0.75 4.13 -6.31
C VAL A 103 0.72 4.75 -7.71
N SER A 104 1.05 3.94 -8.73
CA SER A 104 1.13 4.42 -10.14
C SER A 104 -0.21 4.91 -10.69
N VAL A 105 -1.33 4.38 -10.20
CA VAL A 105 -2.67 4.85 -10.58
C VAL A 105 -3.22 5.95 -9.65
N GLY A 106 -2.39 6.45 -8.71
CA GLY A 106 -2.77 7.54 -7.79
C GLY A 106 -3.65 7.12 -6.60
N HIS A 107 -3.74 5.82 -6.32
CA HIS A 107 -4.56 5.25 -5.23
C HIS A 107 -3.75 4.34 -4.32
N PRO A 108 -2.71 4.84 -3.62
CA PRO A 108 -1.84 4.02 -2.78
C PRO A 108 -2.64 3.26 -1.70
N GLY A 109 -2.43 1.94 -1.63
CA GLY A 109 -3.12 1.08 -0.67
C GLY A 109 -4.60 0.78 -0.97
N ALA A 110 -5.11 1.13 -2.16
CA ALA A 110 -6.47 0.76 -2.56
C ALA A 110 -6.65 -0.75 -2.68
N GLU A 111 -7.89 -1.21 -2.50
CA GLU A 111 -8.25 -2.62 -2.66
C GLU A 111 -8.01 -3.08 -4.10
N ILE A 112 -7.41 -4.26 -4.24
CA ILE A 112 -7.18 -4.94 -5.50
C ILE A 112 -8.05 -6.21 -5.52
N ASP A 113 -8.89 -6.34 -6.55
CA ASP A 113 -9.65 -7.55 -6.83
C ASP A 113 -8.73 -8.59 -7.49
N ILE A 114 -8.54 -9.71 -6.84
CA ILE A 114 -7.79 -10.85 -7.37
C ILE A 114 -8.73 -11.76 -8.17
N VAL A 115 -8.48 -11.85 -9.47
CA VAL A 115 -9.22 -12.71 -10.41
C VAL A 115 -8.60 -14.10 -10.47
N CYS A 116 -7.25 -14.20 -10.42
CA CYS A 116 -6.55 -15.47 -10.35
C CYS A 116 -5.17 -15.31 -9.68
N GLY A 117 -4.89 -16.16 -8.70
CA GLY A 117 -3.55 -16.36 -8.13
C GLY A 117 -2.91 -17.64 -8.65
N TYR A 118 -2.63 -18.59 -7.74
CA TYR A 118 -2.07 -19.88 -8.09
C TYR A 118 -3.05 -20.76 -8.86
N ARG A 119 -2.52 -21.49 -9.83
CA ARG A 119 -3.19 -22.59 -10.52
C ARG A 119 -2.35 -23.86 -10.45
N THR A 120 -2.93 -24.98 -9.99
CA THR A 120 -2.25 -26.27 -10.09
C THR A 120 -2.05 -26.63 -11.57
N PRO A 121 -1.08 -27.50 -11.90
CA PRO A 121 -0.92 -28.00 -13.27
C PRO A 121 -2.20 -28.59 -13.84
N SER A 122 -2.97 -29.33 -13.04
CA SER A 122 -4.25 -29.92 -13.45
C SER A 122 -5.34 -28.86 -13.70
N THR A 123 -5.42 -27.84 -12.85
CA THR A 123 -6.33 -26.69 -13.08
C THR A 123 -5.96 -25.95 -14.37
N ASN A 124 -4.65 -25.71 -14.59
CA ASN A 124 -4.20 -25.03 -15.81
C ASN A 124 -4.52 -25.84 -17.07
N GLU A 125 -4.30 -27.16 -17.05
CA GLU A 125 -4.62 -28.05 -18.17
C GLU A 125 -6.12 -28.07 -18.45
N SER A 126 -6.96 -28.19 -17.41
CA SER A 126 -8.41 -28.14 -17.53
C SER A 126 -8.92 -26.82 -18.12
N LEU A 127 -8.27 -25.70 -17.81
CA LEU A 127 -8.59 -24.40 -18.39
C LEU A 127 -8.15 -24.33 -19.85
N ARG A 128 -6.95 -24.84 -20.19
CA ARG A 128 -6.46 -24.88 -21.58
C ARG A 128 -7.38 -25.66 -22.50
N ALA A 129 -7.93 -26.76 -22.01
CA ALA A 129 -8.84 -27.59 -22.78
C ALA A 129 -10.17 -26.88 -23.13
N ARG A 130 -10.54 -25.84 -22.38
CA ARG A 130 -11.85 -25.17 -22.49
C ARG A 130 -11.77 -23.71 -22.91
N THR A 131 -10.61 -23.08 -22.76
CA THR A 131 -10.43 -21.63 -22.93
C THR A 131 -9.19 -21.34 -23.74
N ALA A 132 -9.36 -20.62 -24.86
CA ALA A 132 -8.22 -20.10 -25.62
C ALA A 132 -7.42 -19.08 -24.79
N GLY A 133 -6.14 -18.91 -25.11
CA GLY A 133 -5.27 -17.91 -24.47
C GLY A 133 -4.62 -18.37 -23.16
N VAL A 134 -4.90 -19.58 -22.66
CA VAL A 134 -4.20 -20.14 -21.48
C VAL A 134 -2.88 -20.79 -21.91
N ALA A 135 -1.76 -20.26 -21.43
CA ALA A 135 -0.43 -20.78 -21.76
C ALA A 135 -0.17 -22.15 -21.14
N LYS A 136 0.57 -23.02 -21.86
CA LYS A 136 1.02 -24.32 -21.32
C LYS A 136 1.94 -24.14 -20.14
N ASN A 137 2.95 -23.27 -20.28
CA ASN A 137 3.94 -22.94 -19.23
C ASN A 137 3.51 -21.64 -18.53
N SER A 138 2.35 -21.68 -17.87
CA SER A 138 1.80 -20.50 -17.20
C SER A 138 2.58 -20.16 -15.93
N LEU A 139 2.91 -18.88 -15.73
CA LEU A 139 3.55 -18.39 -14.52
C LEU A 139 2.64 -18.45 -13.28
N HIS A 140 1.33 -18.57 -13.45
CA HIS A 140 0.41 -18.89 -12.34
C HIS A 140 0.73 -20.26 -11.70
N VAL A 141 1.19 -21.24 -12.49
CA VAL A 141 1.61 -22.55 -11.97
C VAL A 141 2.91 -22.46 -11.17
N GLN A 142 3.69 -21.41 -11.40
CA GLN A 142 4.97 -21.20 -10.73
C GLN A 142 4.85 -20.27 -9.49
N GLY A 143 3.68 -19.67 -9.24
CA GLY A 143 3.53 -18.66 -8.19
C GLY A 143 4.21 -17.33 -8.54
N GLN A 144 4.23 -16.98 -9.82
CA GLN A 144 4.91 -15.78 -10.32
C GLN A 144 3.95 -14.82 -11.05
N ALA A 145 2.66 -15.10 -11.08
CA ALA A 145 1.68 -14.31 -11.81
C ALA A 145 0.38 -14.14 -11.04
N ILE A 146 -0.27 -13.00 -11.25
CA ILE A 146 -1.58 -12.65 -10.71
C ILE A 146 -2.41 -12.00 -11.81
N ASP A 147 -3.68 -12.42 -11.93
CA ASP A 147 -4.70 -11.72 -12.70
C ASP A 147 -5.50 -10.83 -11.75
N LEU A 148 -5.67 -9.55 -12.09
CA LEU A 148 -6.26 -8.57 -11.19
C LEU A 148 -7.04 -7.48 -11.91
N ARG A 149 -7.89 -6.79 -11.17
CA ARG A 149 -8.45 -5.48 -11.50
C ARG A 149 -8.53 -4.62 -10.23
N MET A 150 -8.79 -3.33 -10.38
CA MET A 150 -8.99 -2.42 -9.25
C MET A 150 -10.36 -1.76 -9.37
N PRO A 151 -11.22 -1.84 -8.34
CA PRO A 151 -12.51 -1.17 -8.34
C PRO A 151 -12.38 0.33 -8.60
N GLY A 152 -13.17 0.85 -9.54
CA GLY A 152 -13.14 2.27 -9.91
C GLY A 152 -12.00 2.69 -10.85
N ILE A 153 -11.06 1.81 -11.16
CA ILE A 153 -9.98 2.07 -12.12
C ILE A 153 -10.23 1.31 -13.42
N ASN A 154 -10.24 2.04 -14.54
CA ASN A 154 -10.37 1.41 -15.84
C ASN A 154 -9.17 0.49 -16.12
N THR A 155 -9.43 -0.74 -16.58
CA THR A 155 -8.39 -1.76 -16.80
C THR A 155 -7.37 -1.38 -17.88
N LEU A 156 -7.70 -0.52 -18.83
CA LEU A 156 -6.73 0.03 -19.78
C LEU A 156 -5.75 0.99 -19.08
N THR A 157 -6.23 1.81 -18.15
CA THR A 157 -5.38 2.67 -17.31
C THR A 157 -4.46 1.82 -16.44
N LEU A 158 -5.00 0.77 -15.83
CA LEU A 158 -4.23 -0.18 -15.02
C LEU A 158 -3.15 -0.90 -15.85
N ARG A 159 -3.48 -1.31 -17.08
CA ARG A 159 -2.51 -1.87 -18.04
C ARG A 159 -1.36 -0.90 -18.31
N ARG A 160 -1.67 0.36 -18.63
CA ARG A 160 -0.64 1.38 -18.92
C ARG A 160 0.30 1.60 -17.72
N ALA A 161 -0.26 1.65 -16.52
CA ALA A 161 0.51 1.74 -15.29
C ALA A 161 1.43 0.51 -15.12
N ALA A 162 0.91 -0.72 -15.31
CA ALA A 162 1.68 -1.94 -15.22
C ALA A 162 2.83 -2.01 -16.24
N LEU A 163 2.58 -1.58 -17.49
CA LEU A 163 3.61 -1.50 -18.54
C LEU A 163 4.71 -0.49 -18.18
N ALA A 164 4.34 0.66 -17.62
CA ALA A 164 5.29 1.69 -17.22
C ALA A 164 6.23 1.23 -16.08
N LEU A 165 5.81 0.29 -15.23
CA LEU A 165 6.66 -0.31 -14.21
C LEU A 165 7.80 -1.15 -14.80
N ALA A 166 7.62 -1.72 -15.99
CA ALA A 166 8.61 -2.55 -16.71
C ALA A 166 9.20 -3.69 -15.86
N ARG A 167 8.41 -4.30 -14.95
CA ARG A 167 8.89 -5.31 -13.98
C ARG A 167 8.65 -6.75 -14.41
N GLY A 168 7.94 -6.98 -15.51
CA GLY A 168 7.64 -8.32 -15.98
C GLY A 168 6.64 -8.34 -17.12
N GLY A 169 5.92 -9.45 -17.29
CA GLY A 169 4.89 -9.58 -18.31
C GLY A 169 3.59 -8.89 -17.93
N VAL A 170 2.96 -8.23 -18.89
CA VAL A 170 1.64 -7.60 -18.75
C VAL A 170 0.71 -8.10 -19.84
N GLY A 171 -0.39 -8.74 -19.44
CA GLY A 171 -1.47 -9.19 -20.31
C GLY A 171 -2.73 -8.35 -20.14
N TYR A 172 -3.42 -8.07 -21.23
CA TYR A 172 -4.66 -7.34 -21.19
C TYR A 172 -5.83 -8.20 -21.72
N TYR A 173 -6.84 -8.36 -20.88
CA TYR A 173 -8.02 -9.17 -21.16
C TYR A 173 -9.27 -8.29 -21.15
N HIS A 174 -9.41 -7.50 -22.21
CA HIS A 174 -10.43 -6.46 -22.34
C HIS A 174 -11.84 -6.95 -22.06
N HIS A 175 -12.26 -8.07 -22.69
CA HIS A 175 -13.62 -8.59 -22.52
C HIS A 175 -13.91 -9.18 -21.14
N SER A 176 -12.86 -9.61 -20.43
CA SER A 176 -12.96 -10.17 -19.08
C SER A 176 -12.65 -9.16 -17.98
N ASP A 177 -12.33 -7.93 -18.38
CA ASP A 177 -12.08 -6.77 -17.54
C ASP A 177 -11.05 -7.05 -16.43
N PHE A 178 -9.86 -7.54 -16.82
CA PHE A 178 -8.71 -7.70 -15.95
C PHE A 178 -7.38 -7.56 -16.69
N ILE A 179 -6.32 -7.36 -15.94
CA ILE A 179 -4.95 -7.47 -16.43
C ILE A 179 -4.23 -8.63 -15.74
N HIS A 180 -3.28 -9.21 -16.46
CA HIS A 180 -2.29 -10.13 -15.92
C HIS A 180 -1.00 -9.37 -15.64
N VAL A 181 -0.36 -9.65 -14.51
CA VAL A 181 1.01 -9.21 -14.21
C VAL A 181 1.84 -10.40 -13.74
N ASP A 182 3.14 -10.41 -14.09
CA ASP A 182 4.05 -11.47 -13.65
C ASP A 182 5.49 -10.96 -13.45
N THR A 183 6.33 -11.75 -12.77
CA THR A 183 7.75 -11.45 -12.52
C THR A 183 8.69 -12.07 -13.56
N GLY A 184 8.18 -12.53 -14.69
CA GLY A 184 8.98 -13.07 -15.78
C GLY A 184 9.65 -11.97 -16.62
N ARG A 185 10.13 -12.32 -17.80
CA ARG A 185 10.72 -11.33 -18.73
C ARG A 185 9.70 -10.23 -19.09
N VAL A 186 10.15 -9.03 -19.26
CA VAL A 186 9.32 -7.90 -19.74
C VAL A 186 8.76 -8.22 -21.12
N ARG A 187 7.45 -8.25 -21.24
CA ARG A 187 6.67 -8.49 -22.46
C ARG A 187 5.25 -8.03 -22.27
N GLN A 188 4.54 -7.85 -23.37
CA GLN A 188 3.11 -7.53 -23.34
C GLN A 188 2.33 -8.35 -24.35
N TRP A 189 1.05 -8.51 -24.06
CA TRP A 189 0.07 -9.07 -25.00
C TRP A 189 -1.33 -8.55 -24.71
N CYS A 190 -2.18 -8.65 -25.71
CA CYS A 190 -3.58 -8.29 -25.61
C CYS A 190 -4.41 -9.46 -26.16
N PHE A 191 -5.33 -9.99 -25.37
CA PHE A 191 -6.17 -11.12 -25.78
C PHE A 191 -7.47 -10.62 -26.41
N ASN A 192 -7.74 -11.03 -27.66
CA ASN A 192 -8.92 -10.63 -28.46
C ASN A 192 -9.11 -9.11 -28.58
N CYS A 193 -8.02 -8.35 -28.68
CA CYS A 193 -8.07 -6.92 -28.86
C CYS A 193 -8.13 -6.52 -30.34
N SER A 194 -8.78 -5.38 -30.62
CA SER A 194 -8.60 -4.68 -31.90
C SER A 194 -7.15 -4.20 -32.07
N ALA A 195 -6.73 -3.96 -33.30
CA ALA A 195 -5.38 -3.46 -33.57
C ALA A 195 -5.07 -2.13 -32.80
N SER A 196 -6.06 -1.25 -32.65
CA SER A 196 -5.93 -0.02 -31.88
C SER A 196 -5.63 -0.26 -30.40
N LEU A 197 -6.35 -1.19 -29.74
CA LEU A 197 -6.12 -1.53 -28.33
C LEU A 197 -4.82 -2.32 -28.13
N ALA A 198 -4.34 -3.03 -29.13
CA ALA A 198 -3.05 -3.73 -29.06
C ALA A 198 -1.87 -2.77 -29.12
N ALA A 199 -2.01 -1.64 -29.82
CA ALA A 199 -0.98 -0.62 -29.99
C ALA A 199 -0.89 0.37 -28.81
N ASP A 200 -1.89 0.42 -27.95
CA ASP A 200 -2.00 1.35 -26.82
C ASP A 200 -1.14 0.97 -25.58
N GLY A 201 0.03 0.35 -25.79
CA GLY A 201 0.91 -0.05 -24.70
C GLY A 201 2.38 0.22 -24.97
#